data_54b57a787180df22515bef883fbc1468
#
_entry.id   54b57a787180df22515bef883fbc1468
#
_cell.length_a   1.000
_cell.length_b   1.000
_cell.length_c   1.000
_cell.angle_alpha   90.00
_cell.angle_beta   90.00
_cell.angle_gamma   90.00
#
_symmetry.space_group_name_H-M   'P 1'
#
loop_
_entity.id
_entity.type
_entity.pdbx_description
1 polymer ?
#
loop_
_entity_poly.entity_id
_entity_poly.type
_entity_poly.pdbx_seq_one_letter_code
_entity_poly.pdbx_strand_id
1 'polypeptide(L)'
;SEEVWVSDEERIDLVVFLNGLAIMVFELKCNAAGQNYENAILQYRTERNPKTRLFRFKAGVLVSFAMDLEEVYMTTKLDGEATFFLPFNMGKGEGINTGAGNPILKDEYSVHYMWDNILQKDSVLEIISKFMFIEVKEKKEDEKRAVKESRAPRKKISETVIFPRFHQLDVIRKVLDDVMTNKSSQNYLLQHSAGSGKTNEIAWLSYRLAS
;
A
#
# COMPACT_ATOMS: atom_id res chain seq x y z
N SER A 1 -3.85 1.32 -24.37
CA SER A 1 -4.55 1.60 -23.08
C SER A 1 -5.05 3.04 -23.16
N GLU A 2 -6.34 3.21 -23.02
CA GLU A 2 -6.91 4.56 -22.96
C GLU A 2 -6.72 5.10 -21.55
N GLU A 3 -6.19 6.32 -21.43
CA GLU A 3 -6.10 7.05 -20.16
C GLU A 3 -7.51 7.28 -19.60
N VAL A 4 -7.68 7.13 -18.29
CA VAL A 4 -8.97 7.34 -17.64
C VAL A 4 -9.11 8.80 -17.24
N TRP A 5 -10.07 9.50 -17.82
CA TRP A 5 -10.39 10.88 -17.47
C TRP A 5 -11.10 10.94 -16.12
N VAL A 6 -10.57 11.72 -15.21
CA VAL A 6 -11.15 11.98 -13.88
C VAL A 6 -11.91 13.30 -13.86
N SER A 7 -11.43 14.25 -14.63
CA SER A 7 -12.05 15.53 -14.93
C SER A 7 -11.54 16.02 -16.30
N ASP A 8 -12.00 17.17 -16.78
CA ASP A 8 -11.53 17.75 -18.05
C ASP A 8 -10.01 18.04 -18.05
N GLU A 9 -9.37 18.07 -16.88
CA GLU A 9 -7.97 18.42 -16.67
C GLU A 9 -7.12 17.29 -16.06
N GLU A 10 -7.75 16.24 -15.51
CA GLU A 10 -7.02 15.15 -14.81
C GLU A 10 -7.16 13.83 -15.56
N ARG A 11 -6.02 13.24 -15.92
CA ARG A 11 -5.92 11.89 -16.50
C ARG A 11 -5.14 10.99 -15.57
N ILE A 12 -5.57 9.75 -15.45
CA ILE A 12 -4.90 8.70 -14.69
C ILE A 12 -4.47 7.61 -15.67
N ASP A 13 -3.24 7.13 -15.56
CA ASP A 13 -2.68 6.15 -16.49
C ASP A 13 -3.42 4.81 -16.43
N LEU A 14 -3.77 4.33 -15.21
CA LEU A 14 -4.52 3.09 -15.05
C LEU A 14 -5.44 3.17 -13.81
N VAL A 15 -6.68 2.71 -13.98
CA VAL A 15 -7.67 2.58 -12.90
C VAL A 15 -8.21 1.16 -12.88
N VAL A 16 -8.20 0.53 -11.71
CA VAL A 16 -8.84 -0.76 -11.48
C VAL A 16 -10.21 -0.54 -10.87
N PHE A 17 -11.22 -1.16 -11.50
CA PHE A 17 -12.61 -1.10 -11.04
C PHE A 17 -13.07 -2.44 -10.50
N LEU A 18 -13.85 -2.38 -9.42
CA LEU A 18 -14.61 -3.52 -8.88
C LEU A 18 -16.09 -3.13 -8.84
N ASN A 19 -16.92 -3.84 -9.61
CA ASN A 19 -18.34 -3.56 -9.71
C ASN A 19 -18.67 -2.07 -9.99
N GLY A 20 -17.89 -1.43 -10.88
CA GLY A 20 -18.07 -0.03 -11.23
C GLY A 20 -17.49 0.99 -10.24
N LEU A 21 -16.92 0.54 -9.12
CA LEU A 21 -16.21 1.39 -8.17
C LEU A 21 -14.71 1.38 -8.48
N ALA A 22 -14.11 2.54 -8.65
CA ALA A 22 -12.66 2.68 -8.74
C ALA A 22 -12.03 2.32 -7.39
N ILE A 23 -11.18 1.29 -7.36
CA ILE A 23 -10.57 0.77 -6.12
C ILE A 23 -9.07 1.02 -6.05
N MET A 24 -8.37 1.03 -7.18
CA MET A 24 -6.94 1.29 -7.25
C MET A 24 -6.64 2.20 -8.44
N VAL A 25 -5.64 3.05 -8.29
CA VAL A 25 -5.12 3.90 -9.37
C VAL A 25 -3.61 3.79 -9.45
N PHE A 26 -3.08 3.98 -10.65
CA PHE A 26 -1.65 3.91 -10.94
C PHE A 26 -1.21 5.12 -11.76
N GLU A 27 -0.10 5.71 -11.36
CA GLU A 27 0.73 6.59 -12.19
C GLU A 27 1.95 5.78 -12.62
N LEU A 28 2.11 5.62 -13.92
CA LEU A 28 3.12 4.76 -14.54
C LEU A 28 4.20 5.64 -15.17
N LYS A 29 5.47 5.32 -14.93
CA LYS A 29 6.61 6.01 -15.53
C LYS A 29 7.52 5.02 -16.24
N CYS A 30 8.20 5.51 -17.26
CA CYS A 30 9.10 4.69 -18.06
C CYS A 30 10.53 5.24 -17.97
N ASN A 31 11.44 4.42 -17.47
CA ASN A 31 12.86 4.78 -17.31
C ASN A 31 13.50 5.11 -18.66
N ALA A 32 13.08 4.47 -19.75
CA ALA A 32 13.55 4.79 -21.10
C ALA A 32 13.19 6.21 -21.57
N ALA A 33 12.13 6.81 -20.97
CA ALA A 33 11.75 8.20 -21.19
C ALA A 33 12.39 9.16 -20.18
N GLY A 34 13.34 8.70 -19.35
CA GLY A 34 14.01 9.49 -18.32
C GLY A 34 13.13 9.79 -17.09
N GLN A 35 12.05 9.05 -16.90
CA GLN A 35 11.14 9.19 -15.77
C GLN A 35 11.08 7.90 -14.95
N ASN A 36 10.92 8.03 -13.64
CA ASN A 36 10.85 6.92 -12.71
C ASN A 36 9.68 7.09 -11.71
N TYR A 37 9.58 6.17 -10.75
CA TYR A 37 8.54 6.21 -9.71
C TYR A 37 8.53 7.53 -8.91
N GLU A 38 9.67 8.21 -8.74
CA GLU A 38 9.74 9.49 -8.02
C GLU A 38 8.96 10.59 -8.76
N ASN A 39 8.99 10.56 -10.10
CA ASN A 39 8.17 11.46 -10.92
C ASN A 39 6.68 11.16 -10.76
N ALA A 40 6.29 9.88 -10.65
CA ALA A 40 4.92 9.50 -10.34
C ALA A 40 4.49 9.97 -8.94
N ILE A 41 5.35 9.82 -7.94
CA ILE A 41 5.12 10.35 -6.58
C ILE A 41 4.96 11.87 -6.60
N LEU A 42 5.84 12.57 -7.32
CA LEU A 42 5.77 14.02 -7.45
C LEU A 42 4.43 14.45 -8.09
N GLN A 43 3.99 13.74 -9.14
CA GLN A 43 2.72 13.98 -9.79
C GLN A 43 1.53 13.85 -8.83
N TYR A 44 1.50 12.80 -7.98
CA TYR A 44 0.49 12.66 -6.93
C TYR A 44 0.51 13.82 -5.93
N ARG A 45 1.69 14.32 -5.58
CA ARG A 45 1.84 15.39 -4.59
C ARG A 45 1.44 16.76 -5.12
N THR A 46 1.73 17.04 -6.38
CA THR A 46 1.61 18.40 -6.95
C THR A 46 0.43 18.58 -7.89
N GLU A 47 0.00 17.52 -8.58
CA GLU A 47 -1.01 17.62 -9.63
C GLU A 47 -2.35 16.97 -9.24
N ARG A 48 -2.36 16.01 -8.28
CA ARG A 48 -3.57 15.33 -7.88
C ARG A 48 -4.25 15.99 -6.70
N ASN A 49 -5.53 16.35 -6.87
CA ASN A 49 -6.30 17.01 -5.83
C ASN A 49 -6.92 15.99 -4.86
N PRO A 50 -6.50 15.95 -3.56
CA PRO A 50 -7.03 15.01 -2.57
C PRO A 50 -8.54 15.15 -2.28
N LYS A 51 -9.16 16.26 -2.71
CA LYS A 51 -10.58 16.55 -2.47
C LYS A 51 -11.49 16.05 -3.59
N THR A 52 -10.95 15.63 -4.73
CA THR A 52 -11.76 15.07 -5.82
C THR A 52 -12.43 13.78 -5.37
N ARG A 53 -13.50 13.40 -6.04
CA ARG A 53 -14.25 12.18 -5.72
C ARG A 53 -13.36 10.93 -5.75
N LEU A 54 -12.42 10.87 -6.70
CA LEU A 54 -11.53 9.72 -6.88
C LEU A 54 -10.55 9.56 -5.70
N PHE A 55 -10.01 10.64 -5.17
CA PHE A 55 -8.96 10.61 -4.13
C PHE A 55 -9.46 10.91 -2.72
N ARG A 56 -10.76 11.16 -2.55
CA ARG A 56 -11.33 11.48 -1.24
C ARG A 56 -11.12 10.34 -0.26
N PHE A 57 -10.45 10.63 0.84
CA PHE A 57 -10.19 9.65 1.89
C PHE A 57 -11.47 8.94 2.37
N LYS A 58 -11.45 7.62 2.42
CA LYS A 58 -12.57 6.72 2.78
C LYS A 58 -13.77 6.70 1.82
N ALA A 59 -13.74 7.47 0.75
CA ALA A 59 -14.85 7.55 -0.20
C ALA A 59 -14.39 7.46 -1.68
N GLY A 60 -13.10 7.54 -1.93
CA GLY A 60 -12.47 7.35 -3.23
C GLY A 60 -11.76 5.99 -3.31
N VAL A 61 -10.67 5.96 -4.08
CA VAL A 61 -9.85 4.75 -4.23
C VAL A 61 -9.23 4.31 -2.91
N LEU A 62 -9.02 3.01 -2.78
CA LEU A 62 -8.47 2.39 -1.58
C LEU A 62 -6.96 2.58 -1.48
N VAL A 63 -6.28 2.58 -2.64
CA VAL A 63 -4.83 2.73 -2.75
C VAL A 63 -4.45 3.36 -4.07
N SER A 64 -3.41 4.20 -4.03
CA SER A 64 -2.77 4.81 -5.19
C SER A 64 -1.34 4.31 -5.30
N PHE A 65 -0.94 3.85 -6.48
CA PHE A 65 0.38 3.33 -6.78
C PHE A 65 1.16 4.28 -7.67
N ALA A 66 2.40 4.55 -7.31
CA ALA A 66 3.42 5.18 -8.14
C ALA A 66 4.42 4.11 -8.57
N MET A 67 4.59 3.89 -9.87
CA MET A 67 5.27 2.72 -10.38
C MET A 67 6.08 3.04 -11.64
N ASP A 68 7.24 2.42 -11.75
CA ASP A 68 8.00 2.29 -12.98
C ASP A 68 8.26 0.81 -13.31
N LEU A 69 9.23 0.51 -14.16
CA LEU A 69 9.55 -0.88 -14.55
C LEU A 69 10.37 -1.63 -13.47
N GLU A 70 10.87 -0.93 -12.47
CA GLU A 70 11.76 -1.47 -11.45
C GLU A 70 11.16 -1.44 -10.04
N GLU A 71 10.42 -0.39 -9.68
CA GLU A 71 9.94 -0.18 -8.31
C GLU A 71 8.46 0.25 -8.23
N VAL A 72 7.82 -0.09 -7.11
CA VAL A 72 6.44 0.23 -6.80
C VAL A 72 6.36 0.87 -5.42
N TYR A 73 5.65 1.99 -5.35
CA TYR A 73 5.31 2.69 -4.11
C TYR A 73 3.80 2.91 -4.01
N MET A 74 3.28 2.92 -2.79
CA MET A 74 1.84 3.05 -2.56
C MET A 74 1.51 4.07 -1.48
N THR A 75 0.32 4.64 -1.58
CA THR A 75 -0.31 5.43 -0.53
C THR A 75 -1.80 5.14 -0.46
N THR A 76 -2.38 5.20 0.74
CA THR A 76 -3.83 5.06 0.97
C THR A 76 -4.51 6.40 1.22
N LYS A 77 -3.75 7.49 1.19
CA LYS A 77 -4.27 8.84 1.41
C LYS A 77 -3.38 9.88 0.74
N LEU A 78 -3.95 10.69 -0.12
CA LEU A 78 -3.28 11.89 -0.61
C LEU A 78 -3.43 13.03 0.39
N ASP A 79 -2.38 13.83 0.56
CA ASP A 79 -2.30 15.00 1.43
C ASP A 79 -1.41 16.10 0.81
N GLY A 80 -1.54 16.29 -0.52
CA GLY A 80 -0.69 17.19 -1.30
C GLY A 80 0.79 16.84 -1.14
N GLU A 81 1.64 17.83 -0.93
CA GLU A 81 3.09 17.64 -0.73
C GLU A 81 3.44 16.74 0.46
N ALA A 82 2.57 16.70 1.49
CA ALA A 82 2.75 15.85 2.67
C ALA A 82 2.36 14.38 2.45
N THR A 83 1.93 14.01 1.25
CA THR A 83 1.58 12.62 0.93
C THR A 83 2.77 11.70 1.17
N PHE A 84 2.56 10.69 2.02
CA PHE A 84 3.57 9.71 2.36
C PHE A 84 3.36 8.43 1.55
N PHE A 85 4.40 7.99 0.86
CA PHE A 85 4.42 6.75 0.10
C PHE A 85 5.24 5.67 0.82
N LEU A 86 4.75 4.45 0.81
CA LEU A 86 5.42 3.26 1.31
C LEU A 86 5.88 2.39 0.14
N PRO A 87 7.07 1.78 0.22
CA PRO A 87 7.49 0.81 -0.78
C PRO A 87 6.58 -0.42 -0.76
N PHE A 88 6.24 -0.90 -1.95
CA PHE A 88 5.48 -2.13 -2.18
C PHE A 88 6.31 -3.18 -2.93
N ASN A 89 7.62 -3.14 -2.78
CA ASN A 89 8.59 -3.97 -3.47
C ASN A 89 8.76 -5.34 -2.81
N MET A 90 9.14 -6.34 -3.60
CA MET A 90 9.39 -7.72 -3.15
C MET A 90 10.63 -7.84 -2.25
N GLY A 91 11.63 -6.98 -2.47
CA GLY A 91 12.98 -7.11 -1.92
C GLY A 91 13.97 -7.72 -2.92
N LYS A 92 15.23 -7.33 -2.83
CA LYS A 92 16.35 -7.88 -3.63
C LYS A 92 17.03 -9.00 -2.86
N GLY A 93 17.12 -10.19 -3.44
CA GLY A 93 17.79 -11.34 -2.83
C GLY A 93 16.89 -12.17 -1.91
N GLU A 94 17.50 -13.09 -1.18
CA GLU A 94 16.83 -14.08 -0.32
C GLU A 94 17.32 -14.02 1.12
N GLY A 95 16.49 -14.47 2.05
CA GLY A 95 16.82 -14.62 3.46
C GLY A 95 17.12 -13.29 4.16
N ILE A 96 18.10 -13.30 5.06
CA ILE A 96 18.47 -12.16 5.91
C ILE A 96 19.13 -11.03 5.13
N ASN A 97 19.58 -11.28 3.91
CA ASN A 97 20.26 -10.31 3.05
C ASN A 97 19.30 -9.64 2.04
N THR A 98 18.00 -9.81 2.21
CA THR A 98 17.00 -9.19 1.34
C THR A 98 17.10 -7.67 1.43
N GLY A 99 17.55 -7.04 0.34
CA GLY A 99 17.65 -5.58 0.21
C GLY A 99 16.36 -4.92 -0.22
N ALA A 100 16.35 -3.58 -0.27
CA ALA A 100 15.23 -2.80 -0.80
C ALA A 100 15.12 -2.95 -2.34
N GLY A 101 13.93 -2.64 -2.89
CA GLY A 101 13.62 -2.71 -4.32
C GLY A 101 13.13 -4.09 -4.76
N ASN A 102 13.24 -4.40 -6.03
CA ASN A 102 12.83 -5.66 -6.65
C ASN A 102 14.03 -6.36 -7.30
N PRO A 103 13.98 -7.69 -7.49
CA PRO A 103 15.03 -8.43 -8.18
C PRO A 103 15.11 -8.00 -9.65
N ILE A 104 16.33 -7.92 -10.18
CA ILE A 104 16.54 -7.67 -11.61
C ILE A 104 16.38 -9.02 -12.33
N LEU A 105 15.39 -9.11 -13.21
CA LEU A 105 15.10 -10.28 -14.00
C LEU A 105 15.61 -10.09 -15.44
N LYS A 106 16.02 -11.18 -16.07
CA LYS A 106 16.61 -11.13 -17.40
C LYS A 106 15.58 -10.91 -18.50
N ASP A 107 14.43 -11.57 -18.37
CA ASP A 107 13.42 -11.67 -19.44
C ASP A 107 12.04 -11.10 -19.00
N GLU A 108 11.97 -10.50 -17.81
CA GLU A 108 10.73 -9.96 -17.23
C GLU A 108 11.00 -8.62 -16.53
N TYR A 109 9.97 -7.82 -16.37
CA TYR A 109 10.05 -6.59 -15.58
C TYR A 109 10.15 -6.92 -14.07
N SER A 110 10.97 -6.17 -13.34
CA SER A 110 11.14 -6.34 -11.90
C SER A 110 9.83 -6.23 -11.10
N VAL A 111 8.83 -5.58 -11.68
CA VAL A 111 7.51 -5.35 -11.08
C VAL A 111 6.43 -6.32 -11.60
N HIS A 112 6.81 -7.39 -12.31
CA HIS A 112 5.88 -8.38 -12.91
C HIS A 112 4.86 -8.95 -11.91
N TYR A 113 5.27 -9.15 -10.65
CA TYR A 113 4.40 -9.65 -9.60
C TYR A 113 3.12 -8.81 -9.40
N MET A 114 3.11 -7.57 -9.85
CA MET A 114 1.92 -6.72 -9.74
C MET A 114 0.77 -7.30 -10.55
N TRP A 115 0.99 -7.71 -11.81
CA TRP A 115 -0.06 -8.30 -12.64
C TRP A 115 -0.15 -9.82 -12.52
N ASP A 116 0.95 -10.51 -12.23
CA ASP A 116 0.93 -11.97 -12.10
C ASP A 116 0.34 -12.45 -10.76
N ASN A 117 0.41 -11.62 -9.72
CA ASN A 117 0.01 -12.00 -8.38
C ASN A 117 -0.96 -10.99 -7.73
N ILE A 118 -0.58 -9.70 -7.63
CA ILE A 118 -1.33 -8.74 -6.84
C ILE A 118 -2.66 -8.34 -7.48
N LEU A 119 -2.65 -8.07 -8.79
CA LEU A 119 -3.82 -7.62 -9.55
C LEU A 119 -4.71 -8.77 -10.06
N GLN A 120 -4.38 -10.02 -9.72
CA GLN A 120 -5.28 -11.14 -9.99
C GLN A 120 -6.57 -10.98 -9.19
N LYS A 121 -7.70 -11.32 -9.81
CA LYS A 121 -9.05 -11.13 -9.23
C LYS A 121 -9.16 -11.62 -7.79
N ASP A 122 -8.76 -12.87 -7.55
CA ASP A 122 -8.89 -13.49 -6.24
C ASP A 122 -7.95 -12.84 -5.21
N SER A 123 -6.75 -12.42 -5.63
CA SER A 123 -5.80 -11.68 -4.82
C SER A 123 -6.35 -10.32 -4.40
N VAL A 124 -6.92 -9.57 -5.34
CA VAL A 124 -7.55 -8.27 -5.05
C VAL A 124 -8.71 -8.42 -4.06
N LEU A 125 -9.58 -9.41 -4.27
CA LEU A 125 -10.71 -9.69 -3.39
C LEU A 125 -10.23 -10.12 -1.99
N GLU A 126 -9.19 -10.95 -1.92
CA GLU A 126 -8.57 -11.34 -0.66
C GLU A 126 -7.99 -10.13 0.09
N ILE A 127 -7.21 -9.29 -0.60
CA ILE A 127 -6.62 -8.09 -0.01
C ILE A 127 -7.70 -7.19 0.59
N ILE A 128 -8.75 -6.89 -0.17
CA ILE A 128 -9.83 -6.02 0.28
C ILE A 128 -10.60 -6.62 1.46
N SER A 129 -10.91 -7.91 1.41
CA SER A 129 -11.78 -8.56 2.40
C SER A 129 -11.07 -9.03 3.66
N LYS A 130 -9.76 -9.30 3.59
CA LYS A 130 -9.02 -9.99 4.66
C LYS A 130 -7.85 -9.19 5.24
N PHE A 131 -7.34 -8.20 4.50
CA PHE A 131 -6.17 -7.45 4.93
C PHE A 131 -6.44 -5.97 5.19
N MET A 132 -7.40 -5.37 4.47
CA MET A 132 -7.66 -3.95 4.65
C MET A 132 -8.51 -3.65 5.88
N PHE A 133 -8.12 -2.62 6.62
CA PHE A 133 -8.90 -2.09 7.74
C PHE A 133 -8.59 -0.61 7.99
N ILE A 134 -9.42 0.03 8.80
CA ILE A 134 -9.17 1.41 9.26
C ILE A 134 -8.58 1.34 10.67
N GLU A 135 -7.36 1.79 10.79
CA GLU A 135 -6.72 1.99 12.08
C GLU A 135 -7.12 3.35 12.67
N VAL A 136 -7.65 3.34 13.87
CA VAL A 136 -8.05 4.55 14.61
C VAL A 136 -7.09 4.76 15.77
N LYS A 137 -6.34 5.86 15.76
CA LYS A 137 -5.42 6.23 16.85
C LYS A 137 -5.89 7.50 17.55
N GLU A 138 -6.05 7.43 18.87
CA GLU A 138 -6.19 8.63 19.68
C GLU A 138 -4.80 9.22 19.95
N LYS A 139 -4.58 10.44 19.44
CA LYS A 139 -3.40 11.24 19.80
C LYS A 139 -3.83 12.27 20.83
N LYS A 140 -3.15 12.31 21.97
CA LYS A 140 -3.26 13.46 22.87
C LYS A 140 -2.64 14.67 22.18
N GLU A 141 -3.32 15.78 22.19
CA GLU A 141 -2.75 17.05 21.75
C GLU A 141 -1.55 17.40 22.66
N ASP A 142 -0.54 18.04 22.07
CA ASP A 142 0.60 18.53 22.85
C ASP A 142 0.10 19.48 23.96
N GLU A 143 0.29 19.09 25.20
CA GLU A 143 -0.15 19.85 26.39
C GLU A 143 0.40 21.28 26.37
N LYS A 144 1.63 21.48 25.86
CA LYS A 144 2.23 22.82 25.73
C LYS A 144 1.44 23.73 24.79
N ARG A 145 0.86 23.15 23.72
CA ARG A 145 0.04 23.91 22.77
C ARG A 145 -1.32 24.27 23.37
N ALA A 146 -1.94 23.34 24.08
CA ALA A 146 -3.22 23.56 24.73
C ALA A 146 -3.10 24.63 25.83
N VAL A 147 -2.03 24.57 26.63
CA VAL A 147 -1.73 25.60 27.65
C VAL A 147 -1.52 26.99 27.03
N LYS A 148 -0.79 27.06 25.90
CA LYS A 148 -0.56 28.32 25.16
C LYS A 148 -1.85 28.93 24.63
N GLU A 149 -2.85 28.10 24.31
CA GLU A 149 -4.17 28.51 23.84
C GLU A 149 -5.20 28.64 24.97
N SER A 150 -4.76 28.54 26.24
CA SER A 150 -5.62 28.67 27.46
C SER A 150 -6.86 27.77 27.43
N ARG A 151 -6.73 26.54 26.90
CA ARG A 151 -7.81 25.54 26.81
C ARG A 151 -7.35 24.16 27.24
N ALA A 152 -8.29 23.29 27.55
CA ALA A 152 -7.98 21.88 27.82
C ALA A 152 -7.46 21.15 26.58
N PRO A 153 -6.49 20.20 26.72
CA PRO A 153 -6.01 19.37 25.63
C PRO A 153 -7.16 18.60 24.98
N ARG A 154 -7.25 18.66 23.66
CA ARG A 154 -8.26 17.91 22.90
C ARG A 154 -7.67 16.56 22.49
N LYS A 155 -8.52 15.54 22.50
CA LYS A 155 -8.17 14.27 21.86
C LYS A 155 -8.30 14.44 20.35
N LYS A 156 -7.23 14.21 19.61
CA LYS A 156 -7.24 14.20 18.17
C LYS A 156 -7.32 12.75 17.68
N ILE A 157 -8.40 12.42 17.03
CA ILE A 157 -8.55 11.11 16.38
C ILE A 157 -7.82 11.18 15.03
N SER A 158 -6.92 10.24 14.80
CA SER A 158 -6.25 10.03 13.51
C SER A 158 -6.69 8.69 12.94
N GLU A 159 -7.22 8.70 11.74
CA GLU A 159 -7.63 7.49 11.02
C GLU A 159 -6.68 7.24 9.86
N THR A 160 -6.31 5.99 9.66
CA THR A 160 -5.45 5.54 8.56
C THR A 160 -6.04 4.28 7.95
N VAL A 161 -6.23 4.26 6.64
CA VAL A 161 -6.54 3.03 5.92
C VAL A 161 -5.26 2.22 5.82
N ILE A 162 -5.28 1.00 6.35
CA ILE A 162 -4.16 0.06 6.24
C ILE A 162 -4.39 -0.80 5.01
N PHE A 163 -3.40 -0.78 4.12
CA PHE A 163 -3.25 -1.69 3.00
C PHE A 163 -1.98 -2.51 3.26
N PRO A 164 -1.96 -3.84 3.06
CA PRO A 164 -0.78 -4.65 3.37
C PRO A 164 0.39 -4.27 2.47
N ARG A 165 1.59 -4.22 3.01
CA ARG A 165 2.82 -4.12 2.21
C ARG A 165 3.12 -5.49 1.58
N PHE A 166 3.88 -5.51 0.49
CA PHE A 166 4.16 -6.76 -0.22
C PHE A 166 4.71 -7.86 0.70
N HIS A 167 5.74 -7.57 1.50
CA HIS A 167 6.35 -8.56 2.40
C HIS A 167 5.38 -9.10 3.46
N GLN A 168 4.42 -8.27 3.91
CA GLN A 168 3.40 -8.69 4.86
C GLN A 168 2.41 -9.67 4.21
N LEU A 169 1.97 -9.34 3.01
CA LEU A 169 1.07 -10.19 2.23
C LEU A 169 1.72 -11.54 1.89
N ASP A 170 2.97 -11.50 1.42
CA ASP A 170 3.75 -12.67 1.02
C ASP A 170 3.99 -13.63 2.19
N VAL A 171 4.45 -13.12 3.34
CA VAL A 171 4.72 -13.97 4.49
C VAL A 171 3.46 -14.60 5.06
N ILE A 172 2.34 -13.86 5.11
CA ILE A 172 1.09 -14.40 5.61
C ILE A 172 0.56 -15.49 4.69
N ARG A 173 0.59 -15.28 3.37
CA ARG A 173 0.19 -16.29 2.39
C ARG A 173 1.05 -17.56 2.51
N LYS A 174 2.37 -17.43 2.61
CA LYS A 174 3.29 -18.56 2.77
C LYS A 174 3.03 -19.36 4.04
N VAL A 175 2.82 -18.69 5.18
CA VAL A 175 2.52 -19.38 6.44
C VAL A 175 1.18 -20.10 6.38
N LEU A 176 0.15 -19.45 5.82
CA LEU A 176 -1.17 -20.09 5.68
C LEU A 176 -1.13 -21.31 4.75
N ASP A 177 -0.44 -21.20 3.62
CA ASP A 177 -0.29 -22.30 2.68
C ASP A 177 0.44 -23.51 3.32
N ASP A 178 1.51 -23.23 4.06
CA ASP A 178 2.25 -24.27 4.76
C ASP A 178 1.41 -24.95 5.85
N VAL A 179 0.69 -24.18 6.66
CA VAL A 179 -0.23 -24.72 7.70
C VAL A 179 -1.33 -25.58 7.08
N MET A 180 -1.91 -25.14 5.98
CA MET A 180 -2.97 -25.86 5.29
C MET A 180 -2.47 -27.16 4.64
N THR A 181 -1.25 -27.13 4.10
CA THR A 181 -0.64 -28.26 3.41
C THR A 181 -0.10 -29.31 4.39
N ASN A 182 0.66 -28.86 5.38
CA ASN A 182 1.40 -29.79 6.26
C ASN A 182 0.62 -30.21 7.50
N LYS A 183 -0.47 -29.52 7.87
CA LYS A 183 -1.34 -29.83 9.02
C LYS A 183 -0.58 -30.07 10.33
N SER A 184 0.64 -29.59 10.45
CA SER A 184 1.50 -29.79 11.61
C SER A 184 1.71 -28.46 12.34
N SER A 185 1.82 -28.53 13.68
CA SER A 185 2.24 -27.39 14.49
C SER A 185 3.74 -27.18 14.31
N GLN A 186 4.11 -26.33 13.36
CA GLN A 186 5.49 -25.90 13.18
C GLN A 186 5.73 -24.55 13.87
N ASN A 187 6.96 -24.30 14.23
CA ASN A 187 7.38 -22.98 14.72
C ASN A 187 7.88 -22.16 13.54
N TYR A 188 7.30 -20.96 13.36
CA TYR A 188 7.71 -20.01 12.32
C TYR A 188 8.51 -18.87 12.93
N LEU A 189 9.62 -18.53 12.32
CA LEU A 189 10.37 -17.31 12.61
C LEU A 189 10.18 -16.29 11.48
N LEU A 190 9.47 -15.21 11.77
CA LEU A 190 9.28 -14.11 10.82
C LEU A 190 10.25 -12.99 11.16
N GLN A 191 11.25 -12.79 10.30
CA GLN A 191 12.28 -11.78 10.51
C GLN A 191 12.09 -10.60 9.55
N HIS A 192 11.61 -9.50 10.05
CA HIS A 192 11.48 -8.23 9.34
C HIS A 192 12.17 -7.10 10.09
N SER A 193 12.57 -6.06 9.37
CA SER A 193 13.19 -4.86 9.95
C SER A 193 12.29 -4.15 10.96
N ALA A 194 12.88 -3.29 11.80
CA ALA A 194 12.12 -2.42 12.68
C ALA A 194 11.19 -1.50 11.87
N GLY A 195 9.96 -1.31 12.34
CA GLY A 195 8.98 -0.48 11.62
C GLY A 195 8.32 -1.11 10.39
N SER A 196 8.58 -2.40 10.09
CA SER A 196 7.96 -3.11 8.96
C SER A 196 6.46 -3.38 9.13
N GLY A 197 5.89 -3.17 10.32
CA GLY A 197 4.48 -3.44 10.59
C GLY A 197 4.19 -4.86 11.10
N LYS A 198 5.15 -5.50 11.79
CA LYS A 198 5.00 -6.85 12.39
C LYS A 198 3.75 -7.04 13.24
N THR A 199 3.29 -6.00 13.92
CA THR A 199 2.05 -6.05 14.70
C THR A 199 0.83 -6.36 13.84
N ASN A 200 0.76 -5.79 12.64
CA ASN A 200 -0.31 -6.08 11.70
C ASN A 200 -0.21 -7.53 11.17
N GLU A 201 1.01 -8.03 10.92
CA GLU A 201 1.23 -9.42 10.51
C GLU A 201 0.72 -10.41 11.56
N ILE A 202 1.03 -10.18 12.83
CA ILE A 202 0.52 -10.99 13.95
C ILE A 202 -1.01 -10.96 13.99
N ALA A 203 -1.62 -9.78 13.88
CA ALA A 203 -3.07 -9.63 13.89
C ALA A 203 -3.73 -10.36 12.72
N TRP A 204 -3.23 -10.19 11.50
CA TRP A 204 -3.75 -10.89 10.32
C TRP A 204 -3.58 -12.41 10.41
N LEU A 205 -2.41 -12.91 10.83
CA LEU A 205 -2.19 -14.34 11.00
C LEU A 205 -3.12 -14.93 12.06
N SER A 206 -3.23 -14.27 13.22
CA SER A 206 -4.13 -14.74 14.29
C SER A 206 -5.58 -14.82 13.82
N TYR A 207 -6.07 -13.80 13.10
CA TYR A 207 -7.41 -13.80 12.56
C TYR A 207 -7.61 -14.88 11.50
N ARG A 208 -6.67 -15.02 10.58
CA ARG A 208 -6.74 -15.98 9.44
C ARG A 208 -6.61 -17.44 9.88
N LEU A 209 -5.86 -17.72 10.95
CA LEU A 209 -5.72 -19.07 11.51
C LEU A 209 -6.91 -19.49 12.41
N ALA A 210 -7.67 -18.50 12.92
CA ALA A 210 -8.84 -18.75 13.76
C ALA A 210 -10.15 -18.85 12.97
N SER A 211 -10.17 -18.45 11.68
CA SER A 211 -11.35 -18.44 10.82
C SER A 211 -11.39 -19.61 9.86
#